data_79d2146cc9ca61f6814758b9fc8ed5f4
#
_entry.id   79d2146cc9ca61f6814758b9fc8ed5f4
#
_cell.length_a   1.000
_cell.length_b   1.000
_cell.length_c   1.000
_cell.angle_alpha   90.00
_cell.angle_beta   90.00
_cell.angle_gamma   90.00
#
_symmetry.space_group_name_H-M   'P 1'
#
loop_
_entity.id
_entity.type
_entity.pdbx_description
1 polymer ?
#
loop_
_entity_poly.entity_id
_entity_poly.type
_entity_poly.pdbx_seq_one_letter_code
_entity_poly.pdbx_strand_id
1 'polypeptide(L)'
;MSKPRIDPIRWQPPPSRPLPAPDFTADLRVVAVPGTAPEDAVADADGNIWTGVEDGRIVAISAGGSSVQVVADTGGRPLGLAVARDGRLLICDSHRGLLRYDPAARAIETLVAEVAGRKLTFCSNVVESSDGTIFFTESTSRFYYEYYKGSVIEGRPTGSLFRRDPDGTVSELASGLYFANGVTLTADESAVVYAETTACRLSKYWLTGDRAGTITPLVTALPGYPDNISTGLDGRIWVALVSDRNPLNEWLGPRAPIIRSLMWRLLPYRWLPNPKSTVWVAAFDPDDGHVVSQLRTQHADFGLATGVVETPGRLWLGRIGGTGVGYLPIVN
;
A
#
# COMPACT_ATOMS: atom_id res chain seq x y z
N MET A 1 25.56 2.48 1.42
CA MET A 1 25.50 1.00 1.48
C MET A 1 25.51 0.40 0.08
N SER A 2 26.09 -0.77 -0.11
CA SER A 2 26.05 -1.48 -1.39
C SER A 2 24.65 -2.08 -1.61
N LYS A 3 24.14 -2.04 -2.85
CA LYS A 3 22.87 -2.69 -3.19
C LYS A 3 22.92 -4.19 -2.88
N PRO A 4 21.88 -4.78 -2.27
CA PRO A 4 21.82 -6.21 -2.03
C PRO A 4 21.80 -6.97 -3.37
N ARG A 5 22.18 -8.25 -3.34
CA ARG A 5 22.15 -9.10 -4.52
C ARG A 5 20.69 -9.39 -4.91
N ILE A 6 20.39 -9.30 -6.21
CA ILE A 6 19.13 -9.79 -6.78
C ILE A 6 19.36 -11.17 -7.45
N ASP A 7 18.26 -11.92 -7.54
CA ASP A 7 18.20 -13.20 -8.22
C ASP A 7 16.98 -13.24 -9.18
N PRO A 8 17.05 -12.55 -10.33
CA PRO A 8 15.92 -12.40 -11.23
C PRO A 8 15.47 -13.71 -11.84
N ILE A 9 14.15 -13.87 -11.97
CA ILE A 9 13.55 -14.97 -12.73
C ILE A 9 12.91 -14.46 -14.02
N ARG A 10 12.70 -15.32 -14.99
CA ARG A 10 11.86 -14.97 -16.14
C ARG A 10 10.41 -14.92 -15.69
N TRP A 11 9.71 -13.86 -16.06
CA TRP A 11 8.29 -13.71 -15.82
C TRP A 11 7.60 -13.08 -17.03
N GLN A 12 6.32 -13.36 -17.19
CA GLN A 12 5.52 -12.76 -18.25
C GLN A 12 4.73 -11.59 -17.66
N PRO A 13 4.79 -10.38 -18.27
CA PRO A 13 3.92 -9.29 -17.87
C PRO A 13 2.46 -9.75 -17.96
N PRO A 14 1.63 -9.44 -16.94
CA PRO A 14 0.22 -9.73 -17.03
C PRO A 14 -0.42 -8.91 -18.18
N PRO A 15 -1.55 -9.33 -18.72
CA PRO A 15 -2.32 -8.51 -19.66
C PRO A 15 -2.56 -7.10 -19.11
N SER A 16 -2.83 -6.13 -19.97
CA SER A 16 -3.23 -4.78 -19.57
C SER A 16 -4.53 -4.41 -20.25
N ARG A 17 -5.48 -3.90 -19.48
CA ARG A 17 -6.75 -3.38 -20.00
C ARG A 17 -6.90 -1.93 -19.54
N PRO A 18 -7.21 -0.99 -20.44
CA PRO A 18 -7.50 0.38 -20.03
C PRO A 18 -8.73 0.40 -19.10
N LEU A 19 -8.69 1.26 -18.11
CA LEU A 19 -9.89 1.61 -17.34
C LEU A 19 -10.76 2.58 -18.17
N PRO A 20 -12.03 2.77 -17.83
CA PRO A 20 -12.88 3.81 -18.42
C PRO A 20 -12.19 5.19 -18.36
N ALA A 21 -12.70 6.17 -19.09
CA ALA A 21 -12.21 7.55 -18.91
C ALA A 21 -12.47 8.03 -17.48
N PRO A 22 -11.60 8.91 -16.92
CA PRO A 22 -11.87 9.53 -15.63
C PRO A 22 -13.23 10.21 -15.63
N ASP A 23 -14.02 9.97 -14.60
CA ASP A 23 -15.40 10.44 -14.49
C ASP A 23 -15.51 11.74 -13.70
N PHE A 24 -14.45 12.13 -12.99
CA PHE A 24 -14.38 13.42 -12.35
C PHE A 24 -12.98 14.02 -12.43
N THR A 25 -12.94 15.36 -12.34
CA THR A 25 -11.74 16.16 -12.15
C THR A 25 -11.90 16.94 -10.86
N ALA A 26 -10.85 17.00 -10.06
CA ALA A 26 -10.92 17.71 -8.79
C ALA A 26 -9.70 18.59 -8.60
N ASP A 27 -9.91 19.70 -7.89
CA ASP A 27 -8.84 20.59 -7.46
C ASP A 27 -8.10 19.94 -6.29
N LEU A 28 -6.96 19.33 -6.60
CA LEU A 28 -6.11 18.70 -5.59
C LEU A 28 -5.43 19.78 -4.76
N ARG A 29 -5.54 19.66 -3.46
CA ARG A 29 -4.86 20.51 -2.48
C ARG A 29 -3.85 19.69 -1.69
N VAL A 30 -2.77 20.33 -1.25
CA VAL A 30 -1.68 19.67 -0.52
C VAL A 30 -1.55 20.29 0.85
N VAL A 31 -1.61 19.44 1.89
CA VAL A 31 -1.27 19.80 3.26
C VAL A 31 0.19 19.40 3.49
N ALA A 32 1.05 20.40 3.71
CA ALA A 32 2.45 20.15 4.00
C ALA A 32 2.63 19.42 5.34
N VAL A 33 3.48 18.40 5.36
CA VAL A 33 3.85 17.68 6.59
C VAL A 33 5.35 17.79 6.86
N PRO A 34 5.78 17.74 8.13
CA PRO A 34 7.19 17.75 8.48
C PRO A 34 7.82 16.39 8.13
N GLY A 35 8.58 16.34 7.03
CA GLY A 35 9.21 15.13 6.51
C GLY A 35 8.85 14.87 5.05
N THR A 36 9.37 13.78 4.51
CA THR A 36 9.20 13.38 3.11
C THR A 36 8.45 12.06 3.00
N ALA A 37 7.89 11.80 1.84
CA ALA A 37 7.24 10.55 1.48
C ALA A 37 6.18 10.08 2.52
N PRO A 38 5.11 10.88 2.78
CA PRO A 38 3.96 10.44 3.55
C PRO A 38 3.20 9.38 2.74
N GLU A 39 3.59 8.13 2.94
CA GLU A 39 3.29 7.02 2.03
C GLU A 39 1.81 6.61 2.06
N ASP A 40 1.22 6.61 3.24
CA ASP A 40 -0.19 6.30 3.44
C ASP A 40 -0.90 7.43 4.17
N ALA A 41 -2.23 7.46 4.08
CA ALA A 41 -3.08 8.37 4.81
C ALA A 41 -4.33 7.62 5.28
N VAL A 42 -4.61 7.66 6.58
CA VAL A 42 -5.80 7.03 7.17
C VAL A 42 -6.54 8.01 8.05
N ALA A 43 -7.85 7.86 8.15
CA ALA A 43 -8.70 8.73 8.96
C ALA A 43 -9.10 8.05 10.26
N ASP A 44 -9.13 8.82 11.37
CA ASP A 44 -9.76 8.39 12.60
C ASP A 44 -11.26 8.77 12.64
N ALA A 45 -11.94 8.38 13.72
CA ALA A 45 -13.37 8.62 13.89
C ALA A 45 -13.73 10.13 13.97
N ASP A 46 -12.78 10.97 14.36
CA ASP A 46 -12.94 12.43 14.44
C ASP A 46 -12.60 13.11 13.10
N GLY A 47 -12.19 12.32 12.08
CA GLY A 47 -11.81 12.80 10.76
C GLY A 47 -10.39 13.37 10.69
N ASN A 48 -9.56 13.21 11.73
CA ASN A 48 -8.15 13.53 11.65
C ASN A 48 -7.43 12.51 10.75
N ILE A 49 -6.42 12.99 10.04
CA ILE A 49 -5.64 12.15 9.13
C ILE A 49 -4.28 11.83 9.76
N TRP A 50 -3.92 10.56 9.68
CA TRP A 50 -2.65 10.06 10.17
C TRP A 50 -1.80 9.61 8.98
N THR A 51 -0.50 9.93 9.02
CA THR A 51 0.46 9.51 8.00
C THR A 51 1.83 9.23 8.62
N GLY A 52 2.58 8.34 8.00
CA GLY A 52 3.97 8.05 8.37
C GLY A 52 4.93 8.65 7.34
N VAL A 53 6.02 9.29 7.77
CA VAL A 53 7.03 9.87 6.89
C VAL A 53 8.33 9.08 6.88
N GLU A 54 9.19 9.34 5.91
CA GLU A 54 10.37 8.53 5.57
C GLU A 54 11.36 8.32 6.73
N ASP A 55 11.46 9.28 7.64
CA ASP A 55 12.39 9.25 8.76
C ASP A 55 11.84 8.59 10.04
N GLY A 56 10.67 7.96 9.98
CA GLY A 56 10.08 7.21 11.10
C GLY A 56 8.98 7.94 11.84
N ARG A 57 8.82 9.25 11.62
CA ARG A 57 7.83 10.04 12.36
C ARG A 57 6.40 9.74 11.88
N ILE A 58 5.49 9.72 12.84
CA ILE A 58 4.05 9.66 12.61
C ILE A 58 3.49 11.07 12.82
N VAL A 59 2.68 11.50 11.86
CA VAL A 59 2.11 12.84 11.79
C VAL A 59 0.58 12.74 11.84
N ALA A 60 -0.04 13.53 12.69
CA ALA A 60 -1.48 13.73 12.74
C ALA A 60 -1.84 15.09 12.15
N ILE A 61 -2.85 15.12 11.28
CA ILE A 61 -3.40 16.29 10.61
C ILE A 61 -4.85 16.42 11.09
N SER A 62 -5.27 17.59 11.58
CA SER A 62 -6.67 17.80 11.96
C SER A 62 -7.62 17.62 10.75
N ALA A 63 -8.87 17.25 11.00
CA ALA A 63 -9.90 17.00 9.97
C ALA A 63 -10.05 18.14 8.94
N GLY A 64 -9.79 19.37 9.35
CA GLY A 64 -9.79 20.56 8.48
C GLY A 64 -8.46 20.82 7.76
N GLY A 65 -7.39 20.07 8.06
CA GLY A 65 -6.05 20.32 7.52
C GLY A 65 -5.31 21.52 8.13
N SER A 66 -5.86 22.15 9.17
CA SER A 66 -5.34 23.40 9.74
C SER A 66 -4.23 23.20 10.78
N SER A 67 -4.13 22.02 11.36
CA SER A 67 -3.10 21.67 12.35
C SER A 67 -2.35 20.41 11.90
N VAL A 68 -1.03 20.43 12.03
CA VAL A 68 -0.15 19.31 11.69
C VAL A 68 0.82 19.09 12.83
N GLN A 69 0.85 17.91 13.41
CA GLN A 69 1.66 17.59 14.57
C GLN A 69 2.41 16.25 14.39
N VAL A 70 3.68 16.22 14.79
CA VAL A 70 4.41 14.97 14.99
C VAL A 70 3.99 14.40 16.33
N VAL A 71 3.49 13.18 16.34
CA VAL A 71 2.91 12.54 17.52
C VAL A 71 3.71 11.34 18.03
N ALA A 72 4.50 10.71 17.15
CA ALA A 72 5.33 9.56 17.49
C ALA A 72 6.50 9.43 16.51
N ASP A 73 7.44 8.53 16.82
CA ASP A 73 8.54 8.13 15.96
C ASP A 73 8.74 6.62 16.10
N THR A 74 8.63 5.88 14.99
CA THR A 74 8.84 4.43 14.97
C THR A 74 10.33 4.08 15.04
N GLY A 75 11.21 5.01 14.70
CA GLY A 75 12.64 4.74 14.51
C GLY A 75 12.94 3.80 13.32
N GLY A 76 11.99 3.64 12.41
CA GLY A 76 12.09 2.81 11.21
C GLY A 76 11.59 3.54 9.96
N ARG A 77 10.81 2.84 9.13
CA ARG A 77 10.13 3.39 7.95
C ARG A 77 8.67 2.97 7.98
N PRO A 78 7.76 3.77 8.56
CA PRO A 78 6.33 3.52 8.52
C PRO A 78 5.82 3.61 7.07
N LEU A 79 4.98 2.67 6.70
CA LEU A 79 4.34 2.53 5.40
C LEU A 79 2.82 2.58 5.60
N GLY A 80 2.11 1.47 5.41
CA GLY A 80 0.68 1.40 5.59
C GLY A 80 0.24 1.54 7.06
N LEU A 81 -0.88 2.18 7.24
CA LEU A 81 -1.47 2.50 8.53
C LEU A 81 -2.92 2.02 8.61
N ALA A 82 -3.42 1.80 9.81
CA ALA A 82 -4.85 1.67 10.08
C ALA A 82 -5.18 2.20 11.48
N VAL A 83 -6.31 2.85 11.62
CA VAL A 83 -6.84 3.19 12.94
C VAL A 83 -7.61 1.99 13.45
N ALA A 84 -7.15 1.42 14.56
CA ALA A 84 -7.78 0.30 15.23
C ALA A 84 -9.10 0.73 15.89
N ARG A 85 -9.98 -0.22 16.16
CA ARG A 85 -11.30 0.06 16.77
C ARG A 85 -11.22 0.71 18.15
N ASP A 86 -10.15 0.48 18.87
CA ASP A 86 -9.88 1.09 20.18
C ASP A 86 -9.23 2.48 20.09
N GLY A 87 -9.11 3.04 18.88
CA GLY A 87 -8.51 4.34 18.60
C GLY A 87 -6.99 4.35 18.56
N ARG A 88 -6.34 3.20 18.74
CA ARG A 88 -4.88 3.07 18.55
C ARG A 88 -4.54 3.01 17.06
N LEU A 89 -3.31 3.35 16.70
CA LEU A 89 -2.83 3.31 15.33
C LEU A 89 -2.00 2.04 15.11
N LEU A 90 -2.42 1.20 14.17
CA LEU A 90 -1.61 0.12 13.64
C LEU A 90 -0.68 0.67 12.57
N ILE A 91 0.56 0.22 12.56
CA ILE A 91 1.62 0.73 11.68
C ILE A 91 2.39 -0.46 11.12
N CYS A 92 2.37 -0.63 9.80
CA CYS A 92 3.34 -1.46 9.12
C CYS A 92 4.63 -0.67 8.93
N ASP A 93 5.72 -1.18 9.45
CA ASP A 93 7.04 -0.54 9.35
C ASP A 93 8.00 -1.48 8.64
N SER A 94 8.67 -0.99 7.58
CA SER A 94 9.58 -1.81 6.78
C SER A 94 10.73 -2.41 7.58
N HIS A 95 11.17 -1.76 8.64
CA HIS A 95 12.32 -2.22 9.44
C HIS A 95 11.93 -2.93 10.72
N ARG A 96 10.74 -2.63 11.25
CA ARG A 96 10.31 -3.05 12.58
C ARG A 96 9.16 -4.05 12.58
N GLY A 97 8.50 -4.25 11.43
CA GLY A 97 7.33 -5.12 11.30
C GLY A 97 6.02 -4.43 11.65
N LEU A 98 5.06 -5.14 12.23
CA LEU A 98 3.77 -4.60 12.63
C LEU A 98 3.87 -4.01 14.04
N LEU A 99 3.52 -2.73 14.16
CA LEU A 99 3.56 -1.93 15.38
C LEU A 99 2.16 -1.45 15.74
N ARG A 100 2.00 -1.04 17.01
CA ARG A 100 0.81 -0.35 17.51
C ARG A 100 1.23 0.88 18.31
N TYR A 101 0.71 2.04 17.96
CA TYR A 101 0.88 3.29 18.71
C TYR A 101 -0.36 3.57 19.53
N ASP A 102 -0.17 3.85 20.81
CA ASP A 102 -1.21 4.28 21.74
C ASP A 102 -1.10 5.80 21.93
N PRO A 103 -2.07 6.60 21.41
CA PRO A 103 -2.04 8.06 21.55
C PRO A 103 -2.15 8.55 23.00
N ALA A 104 -2.85 7.81 23.86
CA ALA A 104 -3.04 8.19 25.25
C ALA A 104 -1.76 7.96 26.08
N ALA A 105 -1.11 6.81 25.87
CA ALA A 105 0.14 6.49 26.54
C ALA A 105 1.36 7.11 25.83
N ARG A 106 1.22 7.60 24.60
CA ARG A 106 2.30 8.06 23.71
C ARG A 106 3.41 7.01 23.55
N ALA A 107 3.01 5.76 23.43
CA ALA A 107 3.92 4.62 23.38
C ALA A 107 3.70 3.78 22.14
N ILE A 108 4.80 3.24 21.61
CA ILE A 108 4.78 2.28 20.50
C ILE A 108 5.18 0.91 21.02
N GLU A 109 4.37 -0.09 20.75
CA GLU A 109 4.70 -1.50 20.97
C GLU A 109 4.88 -2.24 19.64
N THR A 110 5.69 -3.28 19.62
CA THR A 110 5.85 -4.16 18.49
C THR A 110 4.91 -5.35 18.66
N LEU A 111 3.96 -5.51 17.73
CA LEU A 111 3.03 -6.64 17.72
C LEU A 111 3.61 -7.87 17.02
N VAL A 112 4.30 -7.67 15.88
CA VAL A 112 4.93 -8.75 15.10
C VAL A 112 6.22 -8.23 14.46
N ALA A 113 7.36 -8.75 14.88
CA ALA A 113 8.66 -8.45 14.26
C ALA A 113 9.14 -9.58 13.34
N GLU A 114 8.67 -10.80 13.60
CA GLU A 114 9.07 -12.00 12.86
C GLU A 114 7.90 -12.98 12.74
N VAL A 115 7.93 -13.80 11.70
CA VAL A 115 6.98 -14.89 11.47
C VAL A 115 7.77 -16.16 11.18
N ALA A 116 7.45 -17.24 11.87
CA ALA A 116 8.13 -18.55 11.76
C ALA A 116 9.66 -18.45 11.85
N GLY A 117 10.18 -17.60 12.75
CA GLY A 117 11.62 -17.39 12.97
C GLY A 117 12.31 -16.56 11.90
N ARG A 118 11.58 -15.97 10.96
CA ARG A 118 12.08 -15.05 9.94
C ARG A 118 11.63 -13.63 10.25
N LYS A 119 12.57 -12.71 10.33
CA LYS A 119 12.27 -11.29 10.48
C LYS A 119 11.50 -10.76 9.28
N LEU A 120 10.46 -9.97 9.53
CA LEU A 120 9.78 -9.20 8.49
C LEU A 120 10.72 -8.15 7.91
N THR A 121 10.74 -8.03 6.57
CA THR A 121 11.63 -7.10 5.86
C THR A 121 10.91 -5.94 5.20
N PHE A 122 9.65 -6.11 4.84
CA PHE A 122 8.85 -5.09 4.19
C PHE A 122 7.38 -5.23 4.59
N CYS A 123 7.10 -5.10 5.90
CA CYS A 123 5.72 -4.98 6.39
C CYS A 123 5.10 -3.78 5.72
N SER A 124 4.02 -3.98 4.94
CA SER A 124 3.58 -3.00 3.95
C SER A 124 2.28 -2.30 4.33
N ASN A 125 1.20 -3.04 4.54
CA ASN A 125 -0.10 -2.44 4.83
C ASN A 125 -0.88 -3.31 5.81
N VAL A 126 -1.92 -2.75 6.48
CA VAL A 126 -2.63 -3.37 7.59
C VAL A 126 -4.09 -2.96 7.65
N VAL A 127 -4.94 -3.88 8.11
CA VAL A 127 -6.35 -3.62 8.46
C VAL A 127 -6.75 -4.48 9.67
N GLU A 128 -7.67 -4.00 10.50
CA GLU A 128 -8.25 -4.72 11.62
C GLU A 128 -9.73 -5.00 11.36
N SER A 129 -10.18 -6.22 11.62
CA SER A 129 -11.59 -6.61 11.57
C SER A 129 -12.34 -6.32 12.87
N SER A 130 -13.66 -6.46 12.80
CA SER A 130 -14.56 -6.15 13.94
C SER A 130 -14.31 -7.02 15.18
N ASP A 131 -13.74 -8.19 15.04
CA ASP A 131 -13.38 -9.09 16.13
C ASP A 131 -11.96 -8.86 16.69
N GLY A 132 -11.23 -7.86 16.17
CA GLY A 132 -9.86 -7.54 16.58
C GLY A 132 -8.78 -8.40 15.90
N THR A 133 -9.14 -9.17 14.89
CA THR A 133 -8.18 -9.87 14.04
C THR A 133 -7.51 -8.86 13.11
N ILE A 134 -6.19 -8.90 13.01
CA ILE A 134 -5.40 -8.00 12.17
C ILE A 134 -4.92 -8.76 10.94
N PHE A 135 -5.14 -8.19 9.76
CA PHE A 135 -4.58 -8.67 8.50
C PHE A 135 -3.51 -7.69 8.02
N PHE A 136 -2.36 -8.21 7.63
CA PHE A 136 -1.26 -7.36 7.15
C PHE A 136 -0.47 -8.04 6.03
N THR A 137 0.18 -7.24 5.21
CA THR A 137 0.98 -7.71 4.09
C THR A 137 2.47 -7.50 4.32
N GLU A 138 3.27 -8.35 3.70
CA GLU A 138 4.69 -8.14 3.48
C GLU A 138 4.93 -8.11 1.97
N SER A 139 5.40 -6.98 1.43
CA SER A 139 5.60 -6.86 -0.02
C SER A 139 6.66 -7.81 -0.54
N THR A 140 7.71 -7.99 0.20
CA THR A 140 8.82 -8.90 -0.13
C THR A 140 9.58 -9.30 1.12
N SER A 141 9.93 -10.57 1.19
CA SER A 141 10.80 -11.13 2.26
C SER A 141 12.30 -10.96 1.97
N ARG A 142 12.68 -10.19 0.94
CA ARG A 142 14.07 -10.11 0.46
C ARG A 142 14.68 -8.73 0.55
N PHE A 143 13.86 -7.67 0.52
CA PHE A 143 14.34 -6.29 0.46
C PHE A 143 13.60 -5.41 1.45
N TYR A 144 14.32 -4.54 2.11
CA TYR A 144 13.75 -3.41 2.82
C TYR A 144 13.33 -2.30 1.83
N TYR A 145 12.55 -1.35 2.29
CA TYR A 145 11.99 -0.25 1.48
C TYR A 145 13.05 0.44 0.60
N GLU A 146 14.25 0.69 1.09
CA GLU A 146 15.30 1.39 0.36
C GLU A 146 15.71 0.68 -0.94
N TYR A 147 15.41 -0.61 -1.03
CA TYR A 147 15.74 -1.44 -2.18
C TYR A 147 14.53 -2.07 -2.87
N TYR A 148 13.33 -1.46 -2.73
CA TYR A 148 12.09 -2.00 -3.32
C TYR A 148 12.21 -2.28 -4.82
N LYS A 149 12.98 -1.44 -5.57
CA LYS A 149 13.25 -1.68 -6.99
C LYS A 149 13.93 -3.02 -7.25
N GLY A 150 14.68 -3.54 -6.27
CA GLY A 150 15.28 -4.87 -6.34
C GLY A 150 14.22 -5.95 -6.49
N SER A 151 13.17 -5.91 -5.69
CA SER A 151 12.04 -6.83 -5.78
C SER A 151 11.30 -6.72 -7.13
N VAL A 152 11.03 -5.50 -7.58
CA VAL A 152 10.37 -5.24 -8.86
C VAL A 152 11.20 -5.77 -10.04
N ILE A 153 12.51 -5.50 -10.05
CA ILE A 153 13.44 -5.94 -11.11
C ILE A 153 13.67 -7.46 -11.06
N GLU A 154 13.68 -8.04 -9.86
CA GLU A 154 13.84 -9.48 -9.67
C GLU A 154 12.67 -10.28 -10.24
N GLY A 155 11.43 -9.75 -10.06
CA GLY A 155 10.21 -10.36 -10.57
C GLY A 155 9.83 -11.65 -9.85
N ARG A 156 10.33 -11.86 -8.61
CA ARG A 156 10.00 -13.03 -7.79
C ARG A 156 8.77 -12.76 -6.92
N PRO A 157 7.86 -13.72 -6.83
CA PRO A 157 6.75 -13.64 -5.89
C PRO A 157 7.23 -14.01 -4.48
N THR A 158 7.63 -13.03 -3.70
CA THR A 158 8.18 -13.20 -2.34
C THR A 158 7.38 -12.44 -1.29
N GLY A 159 6.19 -11.97 -1.66
CA GLY A 159 5.25 -11.32 -0.75
C GLY A 159 4.31 -12.32 -0.08
N SER A 160 3.70 -11.88 1.02
CA SER A 160 2.76 -12.68 1.82
C SER A 160 1.62 -11.85 2.38
N LEU A 161 0.50 -12.50 2.65
CA LEU A 161 -0.62 -12.00 3.44
C LEU A 161 -0.65 -12.77 4.76
N PHE A 162 -0.68 -12.06 5.88
CA PHE A 162 -0.70 -12.61 7.24
C PHE A 162 -1.99 -12.27 7.97
N ARG A 163 -2.34 -13.11 8.92
CA ARG A 163 -3.37 -12.89 9.93
C ARG A 163 -2.71 -12.94 11.31
N ARG A 164 -3.08 -12.00 12.19
CA ARG A 164 -2.76 -12.03 13.61
C ARG A 164 -4.05 -12.02 14.41
N ASP A 165 -4.27 -13.08 15.14
CA ASP A 165 -5.45 -13.21 16.02
C ASP A 165 -5.32 -12.31 17.27
N PRO A 166 -6.43 -12.01 17.96
CA PRO A 166 -6.40 -11.19 19.18
C PRO A 166 -5.49 -11.75 20.29
N ASP A 167 -5.31 -13.07 20.34
CA ASP A 167 -4.40 -13.73 21.30
C ASP A 167 -2.92 -13.61 20.93
N GLY A 168 -2.61 -13.00 19.80
CA GLY A 168 -1.26 -12.79 19.29
C GLY A 168 -0.75 -13.87 18.35
N THR A 169 -1.49 -14.93 18.11
CA THR A 169 -1.12 -15.98 17.15
C THR A 169 -1.04 -15.41 15.73
N VAL A 170 0.05 -15.70 15.01
CA VAL A 170 0.25 -15.23 13.63
C VAL A 170 0.25 -16.42 12.67
N SER A 171 -0.52 -16.31 11.60
CA SER A 171 -0.58 -17.30 10.51
C SER A 171 -0.40 -16.64 9.15
N GLU A 172 0.23 -17.36 8.22
CA GLU A 172 0.36 -16.97 6.82
C GLU A 172 -0.85 -17.48 6.06
N LEU A 173 -1.68 -16.58 5.51
CA LEU A 173 -2.87 -16.93 4.73
C LEU A 173 -2.55 -17.18 3.25
N ALA A 174 -1.59 -16.43 2.71
CA ALA A 174 -1.12 -16.58 1.35
C ALA A 174 0.35 -16.19 1.25
N SER A 175 1.10 -16.95 0.44
CA SER A 175 2.50 -16.69 0.12
C SER A 175 2.73 -16.71 -1.39
N GLY A 176 3.93 -16.34 -1.81
CA GLY A 176 4.24 -16.29 -3.24
C GLY A 176 3.48 -15.18 -3.97
N LEU A 177 3.20 -14.07 -3.29
CA LEU A 177 2.51 -12.93 -3.85
C LEU A 177 3.50 -11.98 -4.56
N TYR A 178 3.04 -11.38 -5.65
CA TYR A 178 3.83 -10.48 -6.48
C TYR A 178 3.83 -9.05 -5.93
N PHE A 179 4.66 -8.77 -4.94
CA PHE A 179 4.73 -7.52 -4.21
C PHE A 179 3.37 -7.18 -3.56
N ALA A 180 3.01 -7.97 -2.54
CA ALA A 180 1.79 -7.75 -1.77
C ALA A 180 1.83 -6.37 -1.11
N ASN A 181 0.84 -5.53 -1.38
CA ASN A 181 0.81 -4.15 -0.95
C ASN A 181 -0.45 -3.86 -0.14
N GLY A 182 -1.29 -2.93 -0.55
CA GLY A 182 -2.49 -2.55 0.17
C GLY A 182 -3.36 -3.74 0.57
N VAL A 183 -3.96 -3.67 1.74
CA VAL A 183 -4.92 -4.65 2.27
C VAL A 183 -6.09 -3.94 2.94
N THR A 184 -7.30 -4.42 2.68
CA THR A 184 -8.52 -3.93 3.34
C THR A 184 -9.54 -5.06 3.48
N LEU A 185 -10.62 -4.83 4.19
CA LEU A 185 -11.76 -5.75 4.32
C LEU A 185 -12.90 -5.31 3.39
N THR A 186 -13.70 -6.24 2.92
CA THR A 186 -15.03 -5.90 2.39
C THR A 186 -15.91 -5.33 3.52
N ALA A 187 -16.89 -4.50 3.19
CA ALA A 187 -17.72 -3.83 4.20
C ALA A 187 -18.47 -4.80 5.13
N ASP A 188 -18.79 -5.98 4.66
CA ASP A 188 -19.41 -7.08 5.40
C ASP A 188 -18.36 -7.99 6.10
N GLU A 189 -17.08 -7.68 5.96
CA GLU A 189 -15.95 -8.47 6.46
C GLU A 189 -15.94 -9.93 5.99
N SER A 190 -16.60 -10.24 4.89
CA SER A 190 -16.62 -11.60 4.33
C SER A 190 -15.32 -12.00 3.65
N ALA A 191 -14.50 -11.01 3.27
CA ALA A 191 -13.22 -11.23 2.62
C ALA A 191 -12.19 -10.13 2.93
N VAL A 192 -10.92 -10.52 2.88
CA VAL A 192 -9.77 -9.61 2.81
C VAL A 192 -9.47 -9.35 1.34
N VAL A 193 -9.46 -8.08 0.93
CA VAL A 193 -9.00 -7.64 -0.39
C VAL A 193 -7.54 -7.20 -0.27
N TYR A 194 -6.70 -7.62 -1.19
CA TYR A 194 -5.29 -7.21 -1.22
C TYR A 194 -4.78 -6.95 -2.63
N ALA A 195 -3.81 -6.04 -2.72
CA ALA A 195 -3.17 -5.66 -3.97
C ALA A 195 -1.88 -6.45 -4.20
N GLU A 196 -1.65 -6.88 -5.43
CA GLU A 196 -0.37 -7.40 -5.88
C GLU A 196 0.20 -6.44 -6.95
N THR A 197 1.09 -5.56 -6.54
CA THR A 197 1.58 -4.44 -7.36
C THR A 197 2.16 -4.90 -8.69
N THR A 198 3.09 -5.86 -8.69
CA THR A 198 3.77 -6.28 -9.93
C THR A 198 2.98 -7.30 -10.74
N ALA A 199 1.92 -7.89 -10.17
CA ALA A 199 0.94 -8.68 -10.89
C ALA A 199 -0.22 -7.82 -11.45
N CYS A 200 -0.27 -6.53 -11.14
CA CYS A 200 -1.30 -5.58 -11.60
C CYS A 200 -2.73 -6.12 -11.37
N ARG A 201 -3.00 -6.57 -10.14
CA ARG A 201 -4.29 -7.17 -9.77
C ARG A 201 -4.67 -6.90 -8.33
N LEU A 202 -5.98 -7.06 -8.05
CA LEU A 202 -6.55 -7.19 -6.72
C LEU A 202 -7.12 -8.59 -6.57
N SER A 203 -6.95 -9.19 -5.39
CA SER A 203 -7.46 -10.52 -5.07
C SER A 203 -8.25 -10.47 -3.76
N LYS A 204 -9.19 -11.40 -3.59
CA LYS A 204 -9.93 -11.63 -2.36
C LYS A 204 -9.45 -12.93 -1.71
N TYR A 205 -9.14 -12.88 -0.42
CA TYR A 205 -9.06 -14.04 0.44
C TYR A 205 -10.37 -14.13 1.24
N TRP A 206 -11.14 -15.17 1.02
CA TRP A 206 -12.45 -15.34 1.65
C TRP A 206 -12.31 -15.79 3.10
N LEU A 207 -12.96 -15.08 4.00
CA LEU A 207 -12.95 -15.38 5.44
C LEU A 207 -14.14 -16.26 5.86
N THR A 208 -15.27 -16.12 5.18
CA THR A 208 -16.54 -16.75 5.54
C THR A 208 -17.23 -17.39 4.33
N GLY A 209 -18.30 -18.15 4.60
CA GLY A 209 -19.12 -18.82 3.58
C GLY A 209 -18.42 -20.03 2.94
N ASP A 210 -19.01 -20.54 1.86
CA ASP A 210 -18.53 -21.75 1.17
C ASP A 210 -17.14 -21.60 0.53
N ARG A 211 -16.68 -20.37 0.36
CA ARG A 211 -15.36 -20.06 -0.20
C ARG A 211 -14.30 -19.78 0.86
N ALA A 212 -14.62 -19.89 2.14
CA ALA A 212 -13.67 -19.61 3.23
C ALA A 212 -12.33 -20.33 3.02
N GLY A 213 -11.22 -19.60 3.19
CA GLY A 213 -9.86 -20.10 2.98
C GLY A 213 -9.42 -20.16 1.51
N THR A 214 -10.25 -19.73 0.54
CA THR A 214 -9.88 -19.69 -0.88
C THR A 214 -9.54 -18.27 -1.35
N ILE A 215 -8.78 -18.19 -2.45
CA ILE A 215 -8.42 -16.93 -3.10
C ILE A 215 -9.11 -16.84 -4.46
N THR A 216 -9.74 -15.70 -4.73
CA THR A 216 -10.30 -15.39 -6.06
C THR A 216 -9.82 -14.04 -6.55
N PRO A 217 -9.61 -13.84 -7.87
CA PRO A 217 -9.32 -12.53 -8.39
C PRO A 217 -10.55 -11.62 -8.23
N LEU A 218 -10.34 -10.36 -7.88
CA LEU A 218 -11.36 -9.29 -7.92
C LEU A 218 -11.17 -8.44 -9.17
N VAL A 219 -9.97 -7.87 -9.37
CA VAL A 219 -9.63 -7.07 -10.55
C VAL A 219 -8.34 -7.60 -11.13
N THR A 220 -8.30 -7.79 -12.43
CA THR A 220 -7.10 -8.26 -13.15
C THR A 220 -6.74 -7.31 -14.29
N ALA A 221 -5.50 -7.42 -14.76
CA ALA A 221 -5.05 -6.68 -15.94
C ALA A 221 -5.10 -5.14 -15.77
N LEU A 222 -4.85 -4.65 -14.55
CA LEU A 222 -4.79 -3.21 -14.29
C LEU A 222 -3.72 -2.54 -15.19
N PRO A 223 -4.01 -1.34 -15.72
CA PRO A 223 -3.08 -0.61 -16.59
C PRO A 223 -2.01 0.16 -15.81
N GLY A 224 -2.08 0.16 -14.49
CA GLY A 224 -1.12 0.73 -13.55
C GLY A 224 -0.77 -0.22 -12.44
N TYR A 225 0.19 0.17 -11.62
CA TYR A 225 0.62 -0.59 -10.45
C TYR A 225 -0.25 -0.25 -9.24
N PRO A 226 -1.13 -1.18 -8.75
CA PRO A 226 -1.89 -0.95 -7.54
C PRO A 226 -0.95 -0.90 -6.33
N ASP A 227 -1.23 0.04 -5.45
CA ASP A 227 -0.48 0.28 -4.20
C ASP A 227 -1.40 0.09 -3.00
N ASN A 228 -1.53 1.03 -2.08
CA ASN A 228 -2.44 0.90 -0.96
C ASN A 228 -3.90 0.98 -1.41
N ILE A 229 -4.77 0.31 -0.67
CA ILE A 229 -6.20 0.23 -0.92
C ILE A 229 -6.97 0.49 0.37
N SER A 230 -8.18 0.98 0.25
CA SER A 230 -9.08 1.17 1.40
C SER A 230 -10.52 0.90 1.02
N THR A 231 -11.35 0.57 2.00
CA THR A 231 -12.80 0.47 1.82
C THR A 231 -13.42 1.82 2.04
N GLY A 232 -14.12 2.30 1.03
CA GLY A 232 -14.84 3.58 1.04
C GLY A 232 -16.11 3.52 1.89
N LEU A 233 -16.74 4.69 2.06
CA LEU A 233 -17.92 4.85 2.93
C LEU A 233 -19.15 4.05 2.45
N ASP A 234 -19.24 3.77 1.17
CA ASP A 234 -20.31 2.94 0.56
C ASP A 234 -19.89 1.49 0.28
N GLY A 235 -18.70 1.08 0.75
CA GLY A 235 -18.18 -0.27 0.59
C GLY A 235 -17.35 -0.50 -0.68
N ARG A 236 -17.26 0.48 -1.60
CA ARG A 236 -16.34 0.39 -2.76
C ARG A 236 -14.90 0.25 -2.32
N ILE A 237 -14.08 -0.39 -3.15
CA ILE A 237 -12.64 -0.53 -2.86
C ILE A 237 -11.86 0.54 -3.62
N TRP A 238 -11.37 1.54 -2.90
CA TRP A 238 -10.46 2.53 -3.42
C TRP A 238 -9.05 1.96 -3.56
N VAL A 239 -8.40 2.29 -4.67
CA VAL A 239 -7.05 1.82 -5.01
C VAL A 239 -6.22 3.01 -5.50
N ALA A 240 -5.09 3.25 -4.90
CA ALA A 240 -4.08 4.13 -5.47
C ALA A 240 -3.30 3.36 -6.56
N LEU A 241 -3.18 3.93 -7.74
CA LEU A 241 -2.36 3.42 -8.83
C LEU A 241 -1.11 4.30 -8.93
N VAL A 242 -0.01 3.85 -8.31
CA VAL A 242 1.18 4.70 -8.10
C VAL A 242 1.79 5.22 -9.40
N SER A 243 1.69 4.47 -10.48
CA SER A 243 2.11 4.88 -11.82
C SER A 243 1.56 3.98 -12.91
N ASP A 244 1.70 4.42 -14.15
CA ASP A 244 1.61 3.53 -15.31
C ASP A 244 2.62 2.40 -15.21
N ARG A 245 2.33 1.29 -15.86
CA ARG A 245 3.22 0.15 -16.00
C ARG A 245 4.51 0.57 -16.73
N ASN A 246 5.65 0.06 -16.27
CA ASN A 246 6.94 0.43 -16.83
C ASN A 246 7.29 -0.45 -18.05
N PRO A 247 7.31 0.11 -19.29
CA PRO A 247 7.56 -0.69 -20.50
C PRO A 247 8.92 -1.38 -20.52
N LEU A 248 9.96 -0.75 -19.94
CA LEU A 248 11.30 -1.36 -19.88
C LEU A 248 11.32 -2.59 -18.98
N ASN A 249 10.66 -2.50 -17.80
CA ASN A 249 10.59 -3.63 -16.88
C ASN A 249 9.82 -4.80 -17.49
N GLU A 250 8.71 -4.52 -18.17
CA GLU A 250 7.90 -5.53 -18.85
C GLU A 250 8.65 -6.15 -20.05
N TRP A 251 9.35 -5.33 -20.82
CA TRP A 251 10.19 -5.81 -21.92
C TRP A 251 11.34 -6.70 -21.42
N LEU A 252 11.90 -6.42 -20.25
CA LEU A 252 12.97 -7.21 -19.63
C LEU A 252 12.45 -8.51 -18.98
N GLY A 253 11.21 -8.55 -18.54
CA GLY A 253 10.62 -9.67 -17.77
C GLY A 253 10.84 -11.04 -18.39
N PRO A 254 10.44 -11.29 -19.66
CA PRO A 254 10.62 -12.59 -20.33
C PRO A 254 12.04 -12.88 -20.81
N ARG A 255 12.95 -11.90 -20.74
CA ARG A 255 14.32 -12.00 -21.26
C ARG A 255 15.28 -12.62 -20.23
N ALA A 256 16.52 -12.87 -20.69
CA ALA A 256 17.52 -13.51 -19.85
C ALA A 256 17.75 -12.76 -18.53
N PRO A 257 17.60 -13.40 -17.37
CA PRO A 257 17.73 -12.77 -16.05
C PRO A 257 19.07 -12.05 -15.83
N ILE A 258 20.12 -12.53 -16.51
CA ILE A 258 21.47 -11.94 -16.42
C ILE A 258 21.48 -10.45 -16.82
N ILE A 259 20.64 -10.04 -17.77
CA ILE A 259 20.55 -8.64 -18.20
C ILE A 259 20.12 -7.75 -17.04
N ARG A 260 19.10 -8.18 -16.29
CA ARG A 260 18.59 -7.46 -15.11
C ARG A 260 19.59 -7.47 -13.96
N SER A 261 20.31 -8.60 -13.78
CA SER A 261 21.40 -8.68 -12.80
C SER A 261 22.54 -7.71 -13.12
N LEU A 262 22.94 -7.60 -14.39
CA LEU A 262 23.96 -6.65 -14.82
C LEU A 262 23.49 -5.21 -14.69
N MET A 263 22.27 -4.91 -15.10
CA MET A 263 21.65 -3.59 -14.93
C MET A 263 21.63 -3.19 -13.45
N TRP A 264 21.18 -4.06 -12.56
CA TRP A 264 21.17 -3.83 -11.14
C TRP A 264 22.57 -3.57 -10.57
N ARG A 265 23.54 -4.38 -10.96
CA ARG A 265 24.91 -4.29 -10.46
C ARG A 265 25.63 -3.02 -10.94
N LEU A 266 25.48 -2.67 -12.22
CA LEU A 266 26.30 -1.65 -12.88
C LEU A 266 25.70 -0.25 -12.79
N LEU A 267 24.36 -0.12 -12.82
CA LEU A 267 23.72 1.20 -12.79
C LEU A 267 23.61 1.73 -11.37
N PRO A 268 23.82 3.03 -11.13
CA PRO A 268 23.43 3.69 -9.88
C PRO A 268 21.95 3.49 -9.58
N TYR A 269 21.57 3.31 -8.31
CA TYR A 269 20.18 3.04 -7.91
C TYR A 269 19.17 4.06 -8.45
N ARG A 270 19.54 5.35 -8.47
CA ARG A 270 18.71 6.44 -8.99
C ARG A 270 18.44 6.36 -10.50
N TRP A 271 19.26 5.63 -11.27
CA TRP A 271 19.12 5.46 -12.72
C TRP A 271 18.29 4.23 -13.11
N LEU A 272 17.99 3.38 -12.14
CA LEU A 272 17.06 2.28 -12.35
C LEU A 272 15.65 2.83 -12.63
N PRO A 273 14.81 2.07 -13.34
CA PRO A 273 13.45 2.51 -13.67
C PRO A 273 12.73 3.10 -12.48
N ASN A 274 12.19 4.29 -12.65
CA ASN A 274 11.35 4.98 -11.68
C ASN A 274 9.90 4.98 -12.14
N PRO A 275 8.92 4.99 -11.22
CA PRO A 275 7.54 5.24 -11.55
C PRO A 275 7.39 6.65 -12.14
N LYS A 276 6.46 6.83 -13.08
CA LYS A 276 6.11 8.15 -13.60
C LYS A 276 5.16 8.83 -12.63
N SER A 277 5.43 10.10 -12.34
CA SER A 277 4.57 10.89 -11.46
C SER A 277 3.17 11.04 -12.07
N THR A 278 2.17 10.62 -11.33
CA THR A 278 0.74 10.80 -11.66
C THR A 278 -0.07 10.81 -10.37
N VAL A 279 -1.23 11.42 -10.40
CA VAL A 279 -2.27 11.27 -9.38
C VAL A 279 -3.33 10.36 -9.99
N TRP A 280 -3.39 9.14 -9.55
CA TRP A 280 -4.31 8.17 -10.13
C TRP A 280 -4.91 7.29 -9.03
N VAL A 281 -6.22 7.39 -8.88
CA VAL A 281 -7.01 6.55 -7.98
C VAL A 281 -8.23 6.02 -8.72
N ALA A 282 -8.64 4.81 -8.40
CA ALA A 282 -9.82 4.19 -8.93
C ALA A 282 -10.58 3.47 -7.82
N ALA A 283 -11.90 3.46 -7.91
CA ALA A 283 -12.77 2.70 -7.03
C ALA A 283 -13.39 1.53 -7.81
N PHE A 284 -13.43 0.38 -7.17
CA PHE A 284 -13.96 -0.84 -7.72
C PHE A 284 -15.11 -1.37 -6.86
N ASP A 285 -16.09 -1.94 -7.53
CA ASP A 285 -17.14 -2.69 -6.85
C ASP A 285 -16.53 -3.92 -6.15
N PRO A 286 -16.83 -4.15 -4.87
CA PRO A 286 -16.25 -5.27 -4.14
C PRO A 286 -16.74 -6.64 -4.61
N ASP A 287 -17.84 -6.76 -5.31
CA ASP A 287 -18.42 -8.05 -5.71
C ASP A 287 -17.86 -8.56 -7.03
N ASP A 288 -17.86 -7.73 -8.06
CA ASP A 288 -17.49 -8.13 -9.42
C ASP A 288 -16.25 -7.41 -9.98
N GLY A 289 -15.73 -6.39 -9.26
CA GLY A 289 -14.52 -5.67 -9.65
C GLY A 289 -14.71 -4.68 -10.80
N HIS A 290 -15.95 -4.31 -11.16
CA HIS A 290 -16.12 -3.25 -12.14
C HIS A 290 -15.70 -1.88 -11.58
N VAL A 291 -15.28 -0.98 -12.47
CA VAL A 291 -14.87 0.38 -12.08
C VAL A 291 -16.11 1.19 -11.74
N VAL A 292 -16.17 1.68 -10.50
CA VAL A 292 -17.25 2.54 -10.00
C VAL A 292 -16.92 4.01 -10.23
N SER A 293 -15.65 4.38 -10.01
CA SER A 293 -15.19 5.76 -10.16
C SER A 293 -13.70 5.81 -10.44
N GLN A 294 -13.24 6.85 -11.11
CA GLN A 294 -11.82 7.03 -11.42
C GLN A 294 -11.43 8.50 -11.51
N LEU A 295 -10.34 8.85 -10.87
CA LEU A 295 -9.61 10.10 -11.06
C LEU A 295 -8.23 9.81 -11.61
N ARG A 296 -7.86 10.51 -12.68
CA ARG A 296 -6.48 10.55 -13.15
C ARG A 296 -6.11 11.96 -13.58
N THR A 297 -5.11 12.54 -12.94
CA THR A 297 -4.66 13.91 -13.20
C THR A 297 -3.16 14.06 -12.98
N GLN A 298 -2.65 15.24 -13.28
CA GLN A 298 -1.29 15.67 -12.96
C GLN A 298 -1.36 16.93 -12.10
N HIS A 299 -0.49 17.04 -11.13
CA HIS A 299 -0.36 18.22 -10.29
C HIS A 299 1.10 18.61 -10.16
N ALA A 300 1.39 19.91 -10.12
CA ALA A 300 2.77 20.41 -10.10
C ALA A 300 3.55 19.95 -8.86
N ASP A 301 2.88 19.95 -7.71
CA ASP A 301 3.51 19.70 -6.40
C ASP A 301 3.12 18.34 -5.80
N PHE A 302 2.34 17.50 -6.50
CA PHE A 302 1.89 16.22 -5.98
C PHE A 302 1.84 15.15 -7.09
N GLY A 303 2.28 13.95 -6.76
CA GLY A 303 2.23 12.80 -7.66
C GLY A 303 2.75 11.55 -6.97
N LEU A 304 2.76 10.43 -7.67
CA LEU A 304 3.09 9.12 -7.11
C LEU A 304 2.18 8.80 -5.92
N ALA A 305 0.86 8.96 -6.11
CA ALA A 305 -0.12 8.62 -5.09
C ALA A 305 -0.02 7.13 -4.74
N THR A 306 0.19 6.82 -3.47
CA THR A 306 0.35 5.47 -2.93
C THR A 306 -0.76 5.09 -1.97
N GLY A 307 -1.24 6.02 -1.14
CA GLY A 307 -2.36 5.83 -0.22
C GLY A 307 -3.62 6.54 -0.71
N VAL A 308 -4.78 6.00 -0.36
CA VAL A 308 -6.07 6.64 -0.58
C VAL A 308 -7.03 6.29 0.54
N VAL A 309 -7.69 7.29 1.13
CA VAL A 309 -8.77 7.09 2.11
C VAL A 309 -9.91 8.06 1.86
N GLU A 310 -11.14 7.55 1.89
CA GLU A 310 -12.35 8.34 1.77
C GLU A 310 -12.81 8.83 3.14
N THR A 311 -13.11 10.13 3.22
CA THR A 311 -13.81 10.75 4.33
C THR A 311 -15.03 11.49 3.78
N PRO A 312 -16.00 11.91 4.61
CA PRO A 312 -17.16 12.63 4.10
C PRO A 312 -16.78 13.83 3.22
N GLY A 313 -17.10 13.74 1.92
CA GLY A 313 -16.85 14.78 0.92
C GLY A 313 -15.40 14.93 0.45
N ARG A 314 -14.47 14.05 0.83
CA ARG A 314 -13.05 14.15 0.44
C ARG A 314 -12.40 12.80 0.24
N LEU A 315 -11.45 12.76 -0.70
CA LEU A 315 -10.39 11.73 -0.74
C LEU A 315 -9.08 12.35 -0.25
N TRP A 316 -8.41 11.63 0.65
CA TRP A 316 -7.06 11.97 1.09
C TRP A 316 -6.09 10.99 0.45
N LEU A 317 -4.91 11.48 0.08
CA LEU A 317 -3.93 10.73 -0.70
C LEU A 317 -2.55 10.78 -0.04
N GLY A 318 -2.00 9.61 0.27
CA GLY A 318 -0.58 9.44 0.55
C GLY A 318 0.26 9.45 -0.72
N ARG A 319 1.59 9.56 -0.59
CA ARG A 319 2.53 9.56 -1.72
C ARG A 319 3.92 9.08 -1.34
N ILE A 320 4.64 8.52 -2.30
CA ILE A 320 6.10 8.36 -2.19
C ILE A 320 6.80 9.58 -2.79
N GLY A 321 7.77 10.10 -2.04
CA GLY A 321 8.47 11.35 -2.37
C GLY A 321 7.64 12.60 -2.07
N GLY A 322 8.30 13.77 -2.02
CA GLY A 322 7.66 15.03 -1.68
C GLY A 322 7.26 15.19 -0.21
N THR A 323 6.66 16.33 0.12
CA THR A 323 6.46 16.78 1.50
C THR A 323 5.01 17.18 1.75
N GLY A 324 4.05 16.28 1.57
CA GLY A 324 2.66 16.64 1.83
C GLY A 324 1.70 15.53 1.47
N VAL A 325 0.58 15.50 2.20
CA VAL A 325 -0.58 14.67 1.93
C VAL A 325 -1.53 15.44 1.03
N GLY A 326 -2.00 14.81 -0.04
CA GLY A 326 -2.97 15.40 -0.96
C GLY A 326 -4.40 15.21 -0.44
N TYR A 327 -5.29 16.15 -0.77
CA TYR A 327 -6.73 15.87 -0.67
C TYR A 327 -7.49 16.56 -1.80
N LEU A 328 -8.62 15.98 -2.14
CA LEU A 328 -9.50 16.51 -3.17
C LEU A 328 -10.96 16.32 -2.75
N PRO A 329 -11.86 17.27 -3.12
CA PRO A 329 -13.29 17.10 -2.88
C PRO A 329 -13.84 16.01 -3.81
N ILE A 330 -14.76 15.22 -3.26
CA ILE A 330 -15.63 14.32 -4.04
C ILE A 330 -17.06 14.73 -3.82
N VAL A 331 -17.86 14.65 -4.89
CA VAL A 331 -19.31 14.81 -4.81
C VAL A 331 -19.89 13.40 -4.71
N ASN A 332 -20.55 13.13 -3.63
CA ASN A 332 -21.30 11.88 -3.41
C ASN A 332 -22.61 11.91 -4.19
#